data_b646bffad2017578e70169236ed63c24
#
_entry.id   b646bffad2017578e70169236ed63c24
#
_cell.length_a   1.000
_cell.length_b   1.000
_cell.length_c   1.000
_cell.angle_alpha   90.00
_cell.angle_beta   90.00
_cell.angle_gamma   90.00
#
_symmetry.space_group_name_H-M   'P 1'
#
loop_
_entity.id
_entity.type
_entity.pdbx_description
1 polymer ?
#
loop_
_entity_poly.entity_id
_entity_poly.type
_entity_poly.pdbx_seq_one_letter_code
_entity_poly.pdbx_strand_id
1 'polypeptide(L)'
;MFKRILGILLALAGALGIAMSVLGVVYVWRAVDRVTVAADEGLSLVSDTLDNVERSLDVASTTLDDAVTAVEALHGTTLDVGETLSGTRPTLDGMGDLVAADLAQSIESTQTALDAMEEAASVIDRTMRGLSTLGVGDYDPDVPLEQAIAAASKELDPVPDGLRQMGDGLHETSNHLQSIQGGVNLMGEHILEIGKDVDSANAVIAGQTDVVQALQEKVAKLRQNVAHPMRVVAWGVTLLLIWIGLSQLALIQWGISLWR
;
A
#
# COMPACT_ATOMS: atom_id res chain seq x y z
N MET A 1 -80.41 -54.49 2.82
CA MET A 1 -79.39 -54.06 1.84
C MET A 1 -78.60 -52.81 2.31
N PHE A 2 -79.25 -51.79 2.87
CA PHE A 2 -78.61 -50.55 3.26
C PHE A 2 -77.44 -50.70 4.29
N LYS A 3 -77.61 -51.56 5.33
CA LYS A 3 -76.54 -51.84 6.34
C LYS A 3 -75.28 -52.44 5.74
N ARG A 4 -75.40 -53.29 4.72
CA ARG A 4 -74.24 -53.95 4.05
C ARG A 4 -73.47 -52.96 3.15
N ILE A 5 -74.18 -52.06 2.49
CA ILE A 5 -73.57 -51.00 1.65
C ILE A 5 -72.79 -49.99 2.56
N LEU A 6 -73.42 -49.62 3.71
CA LEU A 6 -72.79 -48.74 4.70
C LEU A 6 -71.54 -49.38 5.31
N GLY A 7 -71.56 -50.68 5.62
CA GLY A 7 -70.40 -51.41 6.17
C GLY A 7 -69.22 -51.47 5.16
N ILE A 8 -69.50 -51.71 3.87
CA ILE A 8 -68.48 -51.71 2.83
C ILE A 8 -67.85 -50.30 2.64
N LEU A 9 -68.70 -49.23 2.64
CA LEU A 9 -68.21 -47.85 2.51
C LEU A 9 -67.32 -47.48 3.70
N LEU A 10 -67.70 -47.84 4.96
CA LEU A 10 -66.87 -47.60 6.15
C LEU A 10 -65.54 -48.34 6.11
N ALA A 11 -65.55 -49.61 5.69
CA ALA A 11 -64.33 -50.40 5.56
C ALA A 11 -63.39 -49.82 4.49
N LEU A 12 -63.91 -49.40 3.36
CA LEU A 12 -63.15 -48.73 2.28
C LEU A 12 -62.59 -47.40 2.76
N ALA A 13 -63.37 -46.56 3.42
CA ALA A 13 -62.89 -45.28 3.96
C ALA A 13 -61.76 -45.47 5.03
N GLY A 14 -61.90 -46.49 5.91
CA GLY A 14 -60.85 -46.81 6.86
C GLY A 14 -59.58 -47.35 6.18
N ALA A 15 -59.69 -48.21 5.17
CA ALA A 15 -58.55 -48.72 4.41
C ALA A 15 -57.81 -47.54 3.68
N LEU A 16 -58.57 -46.64 3.06
CA LEU A 16 -58.01 -45.45 2.42
C LEU A 16 -57.32 -44.51 3.42
N GLY A 17 -57.90 -44.32 4.62
CA GLY A 17 -57.31 -43.56 5.72
C GLY A 17 -55.99 -44.14 6.20
N ILE A 18 -55.89 -45.47 6.35
CA ILE A 18 -54.60 -46.13 6.70
C ILE A 18 -53.57 -45.94 5.60
N ALA A 19 -53.94 -46.13 4.34
CA ALA A 19 -53.06 -45.93 3.21
C ALA A 19 -52.52 -44.49 3.16
N MET A 20 -53.39 -43.49 3.37
CA MET A 20 -52.96 -42.09 3.47
C MET A 20 -52.06 -41.80 4.67
N SER A 21 -52.29 -42.44 5.82
CA SER A 21 -51.45 -42.29 7.00
C SER A 21 -50.04 -42.86 6.75
N VAL A 22 -49.92 -44.03 6.12
CA VAL A 22 -48.62 -44.63 5.77
C VAL A 22 -47.86 -43.76 4.74
N LEU A 23 -48.56 -43.32 3.69
CA LEU A 23 -47.97 -42.39 2.70
C LEU A 23 -47.53 -41.06 3.35
N GLY A 24 -48.32 -40.52 4.29
CA GLY A 24 -48.00 -39.33 5.05
C GLY A 24 -46.70 -39.48 5.86
N VAL A 25 -46.52 -40.61 6.54
CA VAL A 25 -45.27 -40.87 7.25
C VAL A 25 -44.07 -40.91 6.30
N VAL A 26 -44.17 -41.63 5.20
CA VAL A 26 -43.08 -41.69 4.18
C VAL A 26 -42.75 -40.30 3.64
N TYR A 27 -43.78 -39.50 3.36
CA TYR A 27 -43.62 -38.14 2.83
C TYR A 27 -42.92 -37.21 3.84
N VAL A 28 -43.31 -37.27 5.11
CA VAL A 28 -42.69 -36.44 6.17
C VAL A 28 -41.20 -36.77 6.32
N TRP A 29 -40.83 -38.02 6.37
CA TRP A 29 -39.44 -38.41 6.47
C TRP A 29 -38.63 -37.99 5.25
N ARG A 30 -39.15 -38.17 4.05
CA ARG A 30 -38.50 -37.66 2.80
C ARG A 30 -38.39 -36.14 2.76
N ALA A 31 -39.38 -35.43 3.28
CA ALA A 31 -39.33 -33.97 3.37
C ALA A 31 -38.27 -33.49 4.36
N VAL A 32 -38.20 -34.15 5.55
CA VAL A 32 -37.18 -33.83 6.56
C VAL A 32 -35.77 -34.11 6.03
N ASP A 33 -35.55 -35.25 5.37
CA ASP A 33 -34.24 -35.58 4.80
C ASP A 33 -33.82 -34.53 3.74
N ARG A 34 -34.73 -34.12 2.83
CA ARG A 34 -34.44 -33.08 1.83
C ARG A 34 -34.10 -31.76 2.44
N VAL A 35 -34.85 -31.31 3.46
CA VAL A 35 -34.60 -30.04 4.15
C VAL A 35 -33.28 -30.09 4.90
N THR A 36 -32.97 -31.22 5.55
CA THR A 36 -31.71 -31.39 6.29
C THR A 36 -30.50 -31.36 5.36
N VAL A 37 -30.57 -32.06 4.22
CA VAL A 37 -29.51 -32.06 3.20
C VAL A 37 -29.34 -30.66 2.60
N ALA A 38 -30.42 -30.02 2.18
CA ALA A 38 -30.35 -28.65 1.63
C ALA A 38 -29.80 -27.63 2.63
N ALA A 39 -30.15 -27.78 3.93
CA ALA A 39 -29.60 -26.91 4.97
C ALA A 39 -28.09 -27.18 5.20
N ASP A 40 -27.67 -28.44 5.21
CA ASP A 40 -26.24 -28.80 5.36
C ASP A 40 -25.41 -28.30 4.15
N GLU A 41 -25.91 -28.48 2.92
CA GLU A 41 -25.27 -27.95 1.72
C GLU A 41 -25.18 -26.42 1.75
N GLY A 42 -26.25 -25.71 2.14
CA GLY A 42 -26.25 -24.26 2.29
C GLY A 42 -25.26 -23.76 3.34
N LEU A 43 -25.22 -24.42 4.50
CA LEU A 43 -24.29 -24.09 5.59
C LEU A 43 -22.85 -24.40 5.20
N SER A 44 -22.60 -25.49 4.43
CA SER A 44 -21.28 -25.80 3.90
C SER A 44 -20.78 -24.71 2.94
N LEU A 45 -21.63 -24.26 2.04
CA LEU A 45 -21.30 -23.17 1.11
C LEU A 45 -20.96 -21.85 1.86
N VAL A 46 -21.72 -21.55 2.91
CA VAL A 46 -21.42 -20.38 3.76
C VAL A 46 -20.08 -20.56 4.48
N SER A 47 -19.80 -21.76 5.02
CA SER A 47 -18.52 -22.05 5.66
C SER A 47 -17.35 -21.88 4.70
N ASP A 48 -17.45 -22.47 3.49
CA ASP A 48 -16.40 -22.35 2.46
C ASP A 48 -16.18 -20.89 2.03
N THR A 49 -17.26 -20.11 1.99
CA THR A 49 -17.17 -18.67 1.69
C THR A 49 -16.47 -17.90 2.81
N LEU A 50 -16.80 -18.18 4.08
CA LEU A 50 -16.14 -17.57 5.22
C LEU A 50 -14.65 -17.92 5.30
N ASP A 51 -14.28 -19.18 5.00
CA ASP A 51 -12.88 -19.61 4.93
C ASP A 51 -12.09 -18.88 3.80
N ASN A 52 -12.75 -18.60 2.68
CA ASN A 52 -12.14 -17.80 1.61
C ASN A 52 -11.99 -16.33 2.02
N VAL A 53 -12.97 -15.77 2.74
CA VAL A 53 -12.88 -14.40 3.27
C VAL A 53 -11.76 -14.31 4.31
N GLU A 54 -11.65 -15.28 5.22
CA GLU A 54 -10.58 -15.33 6.22
C GLU A 54 -9.19 -15.32 5.56
N ARG A 55 -8.98 -16.18 4.53
CA ARG A 55 -7.71 -16.17 3.78
C ARG A 55 -7.45 -14.84 3.08
N SER A 56 -8.49 -14.20 2.56
CA SER A 56 -8.35 -12.89 1.93
C SER A 56 -7.97 -11.80 2.93
N LEU A 57 -8.51 -11.87 4.15
CA LEU A 57 -8.16 -10.95 5.24
C LEU A 57 -6.73 -11.19 5.74
N ASP A 58 -6.27 -12.44 5.81
CA ASP A 58 -4.90 -12.80 6.17
C ASP A 58 -3.89 -12.25 5.15
N VAL A 59 -4.17 -12.40 3.85
CA VAL A 59 -3.36 -11.79 2.78
C VAL A 59 -3.36 -10.27 2.89
N ALA A 60 -4.53 -9.65 3.16
CA ALA A 60 -4.63 -8.21 3.31
C ALA A 60 -3.83 -7.70 4.52
N SER A 61 -3.89 -8.41 5.66
CA SER A 61 -3.09 -8.10 6.86
C SER A 61 -1.59 -8.15 6.56
N THR A 62 -1.13 -9.24 5.92
CA THR A 62 0.29 -9.38 5.53
C THR A 62 0.72 -8.25 4.59
N THR A 63 -0.13 -7.87 3.63
CA THR A 63 0.17 -6.77 2.71
C THR A 63 0.26 -5.42 3.43
N LEU A 64 -0.59 -5.20 4.44
CA LEU A 64 -0.53 -3.99 5.26
C LEU A 64 0.72 -3.96 6.14
N ASP A 65 1.15 -5.08 6.72
CA ASP A 65 2.39 -5.18 7.50
C ASP A 65 3.63 -4.89 6.62
N ASP A 66 3.64 -5.40 5.38
CA ASP A 66 4.67 -5.06 4.38
C ASP A 66 4.64 -3.56 4.04
N ALA A 67 3.43 -2.96 3.95
CA ALA A 67 3.27 -1.54 3.70
C ALA A 67 3.78 -0.68 4.87
N VAL A 68 3.53 -1.07 6.13
CA VAL A 68 4.12 -0.41 7.31
C VAL A 68 5.65 -0.39 7.21
N THR A 69 6.25 -1.55 6.93
CA THR A 69 7.70 -1.68 6.80
C THR A 69 8.25 -0.78 5.68
N ALA A 70 7.55 -0.70 4.54
CA ALA A 70 7.93 0.16 3.43
C ALA A 70 7.82 1.65 3.78
N VAL A 71 6.77 2.05 4.50
CA VAL A 71 6.58 3.43 4.98
C VAL A 71 7.68 3.83 5.96
N GLU A 72 8.06 2.97 6.90
CA GLU A 72 9.16 3.20 7.84
C GLU A 72 10.50 3.37 7.10
N ALA A 73 10.78 2.51 6.12
CA ALA A 73 11.99 2.61 5.30
C ALA A 73 12.03 3.91 4.47
N LEU A 74 10.90 4.31 3.89
CA LEU A 74 10.77 5.58 3.16
C LEU A 74 10.97 6.78 4.10
N HIS A 75 10.40 6.73 5.31
CA HIS A 75 10.59 7.79 6.30
C HIS A 75 12.06 7.94 6.67
N GLY A 76 12.76 6.83 6.96
CA GLY A 76 14.20 6.82 7.23
C GLY A 76 15.01 7.43 6.08
N THR A 77 14.74 6.98 4.85
CA THR A 77 15.43 7.51 3.66
C THR A 77 15.18 9.02 3.48
N THR A 78 13.96 9.49 3.76
CA THR A 78 13.62 10.91 3.65
C THR A 78 14.39 11.75 4.67
N LEU A 79 14.56 11.26 5.90
CA LEU A 79 15.38 11.90 6.92
C LEU A 79 16.86 11.96 6.52
N ASP A 80 17.43 10.86 6.00
CA ASP A 80 18.81 10.80 5.56
C ASP A 80 19.10 11.76 4.40
N VAL A 81 18.15 11.88 3.46
CA VAL A 81 18.24 12.87 2.36
C VAL A 81 18.18 14.29 2.92
N GLY A 82 17.27 14.57 3.86
CA GLY A 82 17.18 15.88 4.52
C GLY A 82 18.48 16.28 5.24
N GLU A 83 19.11 15.35 5.95
CA GLU A 83 20.40 15.55 6.63
C GLU A 83 21.53 15.81 5.62
N THR A 84 21.61 15.01 4.55
CA THR A 84 22.59 15.17 3.47
C THR A 84 22.47 16.56 2.82
N LEU A 85 21.26 17.00 2.51
CA LEU A 85 21.02 18.34 1.94
C LEU A 85 21.45 19.45 2.92
N SER A 86 21.12 19.30 4.19
CA SER A 86 21.50 20.26 5.25
C SER A 86 23.03 20.37 5.41
N GLY A 87 23.76 19.26 5.28
CA GLY A 87 25.23 19.24 5.36
C GLY A 87 25.90 19.76 4.08
N THR A 88 25.28 19.62 2.92
CA THR A 88 25.86 20.02 1.63
C THR A 88 25.78 21.54 1.41
N ARG A 89 24.70 22.20 1.86
CA ARG A 89 24.48 23.64 1.65
C ARG A 89 25.61 24.53 2.18
N PRO A 90 26.04 24.41 3.47
CA PRO A 90 27.13 25.23 4.00
C PRO A 90 28.43 25.05 3.22
N THR A 91 28.67 23.85 2.68
CA THR A 91 29.85 23.57 1.85
C THR A 91 29.79 24.34 0.52
N LEU A 92 28.63 24.35 -0.13
CA LEU A 92 28.43 25.10 -1.39
C LEU A 92 28.53 26.60 -1.16
N ASP A 93 27.91 27.10 -0.09
CA ASP A 93 28.00 28.53 0.26
C ASP A 93 29.44 28.93 0.54
N GLY A 94 30.18 28.15 1.33
CA GLY A 94 31.59 28.42 1.61
C GLY A 94 32.49 28.30 0.37
N MET A 95 32.20 27.35 -0.56
CA MET A 95 32.91 27.29 -1.83
C MET A 95 32.54 28.48 -2.73
N GLY A 96 31.29 28.93 -2.74
CA GLY A 96 30.83 30.10 -3.46
C GLY A 96 31.61 31.37 -3.01
N ASP A 97 31.68 31.60 -1.71
CA ASP A 97 32.41 32.72 -1.11
C ASP A 97 33.91 32.66 -1.45
N LEU A 98 34.54 31.49 -1.29
CA LEU A 98 35.97 31.31 -1.62
C LEU A 98 36.27 31.61 -3.08
N VAL A 99 35.42 31.14 -4.00
CA VAL A 99 35.63 31.32 -5.44
C VAL A 99 35.32 32.76 -5.87
N ALA A 100 34.18 33.29 -5.42
CA ALA A 100 33.71 34.63 -5.87
C ALA A 100 34.53 35.77 -5.23
N ALA A 101 34.95 35.61 -3.94
CA ALA A 101 35.66 36.66 -3.24
C ALA A 101 37.17 36.41 -3.20
N ASP A 102 37.60 35.33 -2.51
CA ASP A 102 39.02 35.15 -2.20
C ASP A 102 39.87 34.86 -3.42
N LEU A 103 39.44 33.95 -4.31
CA LEU A 103 40.19 33.64 -5.52
C LEU A 103 40.15 34.81 -6.53
N ALA A 104 38.98 35.42 -6.73
CA ALA A 104 38.86 36.56 -7.62
C ALA A 104 39.75 37.72 -7.15
N GLN A 105 39.76 38.04 -5.86
CA GLN A 105 40.64 39.08 -5.29
C GLN A 105 42.12 38.72 -5.41
N SER A 106 42.49 37.47 -5.27
CA SER A 106 43.87 37.01 -5.45
C SER A 106 44.35 37.21 -6.88
N ILE A 107 43.51 36.93 -7.87
CA ILE A 107 43.81 37.21 -9.29
C ILE A 107 43.92 38.72 -9.58
N GLU A 108 43.02 39.53 -9.07
CA GLU A 108 43.11 41.01 -9.21
C GLU A 108 44.39 41.55 -8.57
N SER A 109 44.79 41.02 -7.44
CA SER A 109 46.06 41.35 -6.80
C SER A 109 47.28 40.97 -7.67
N THR A 110 47.17 39.82 -8.37
CA THR A 110 48.19 39.35 -9.33
C THR A 110 48.26 40.24 -10.54
N GLN A 111 47.09 40.69 -11.08
CA GLN A 111 47.03 41.64 -12.19
C GLN A 111 47.70 42.97 -11.79
N THR A 112 47.40 43.50 -10.59
CA THR A 112 48.03 44.72 -10.08
C THR A 112 49.56 44.58 -10.00
N ALA A 113 50.06 43.39 -9.63
CA ALA A 113 51.48 43.12 -9.62
C ALA A 113 52.09 43.02 -11.00
N LEU A 114 51.37 42.44 -11.98
CA LEU A 114 51.79 42.38 -13.38
C LEU A 114 51.82 43.79 -14.01
N ASP A 115 50.88 44.66 -13.73
CA ASP A 115 50.86 46.06 -14.21
C ASP A 115 52.09 46.82 -13.70
N ALA A 116 52.47 46.63 -12.42
CA ALA A 116 53.68 47.19 -11.87
C ALA A 116 54.95 46.62 -12.52
N MET A 117 54.94 45.30 -12.86
CA MET A 117 56.01 44.65 -13.59
C MET A 117 56.12 45.16 -15.06
N GLU A 118 54.99 45.42 -15.71
CA GLU A 118 54.93 46.01 -17.06
C GLU A 118 55.62 47.37 -17.09
N GLU A 119 55.30 48.23 -16.09
CA GLU A 119 55.97 49.53 -15.96
C GLU A 119 57.49 49.41 -15.78
N ALA A 120 57.92 48.48 -14.91
CA ALA A 120 59.36 48.18 -14.73
C ALA A 120 59.99 47.59 -16.00
N ALA A 121 59.34 46.71 -16.70
CA ALA A 121 59.80 46.11 -17.95
C ALA A 121 59.95 47.18 -19.06
N SER A 122 59.01 48.14 -19.13
CA SER A 122 59.10 49.25 -20.05
C SER A 122 60.37 50.09 -19.83
N VAL A 123 60.76 50.34 -18.56
CA VAL A 123 62.04 51.04 -18.27
C VAL A 123 63.23 50.20 -18.68
N ILE A 124 63.20 48.88 -18.44
CA ILE A 124 64.29 47.95 -18.82
C ILE A 124 64.44 47.93 -20.36
N ASP A 125 63.33 47.74 -21.10
CA ASP A 125 63.35 47.65 -22.55
C ASP A 125 63.84 48.95 -23.17
N ARG A 126 63.45 50.12 -22.64
CA ARG A 126 63.97 51.42 -23.09
C ARG A 126 65.45 51.58 -22.80
N THR A 127 65.92 51.20 -21.62
CA THR A 127 67.32 51.27 -21.23
C THR A 127 68.19 50.37 -22.10
N MET A 128 67.76 49.12 -22.31
CA MET A 128 68.52 48.15 -23.14
C MET A 128 68.60 48.57 -24.62
N ARG A 129 67.48 49.09 -25.18
CA ARG A 129 67.49 49.69 -26.52
C ARG A 129 68.45 50.89 -26.61
N GLY A 130 68.47 51.77 -25.58
CA GLY A 130 69.41 52.89 -25.51
C GLY A 130 70.87 52.47 -25.46
N LEU A 131 71.20 51.43 -24.68
CA LEU A 131 72.55 50.82 -24.64
C LEU A 131 72.97 50.17 -25.97
N SER A 132 72.03 49.48 -26.63
CA SER A 132 72.26 48.89 -27.96
C SER A 132 72.59 49.97 -29.02
N THR A 133 71.87 51.14 -29.01
CA THR A 133 72.19 52.26 -29.88
C THR A 133 73.55 52.89 -29.61
N LEU A 134 74.05 52.72 -28.37
CA LEU A 134 75.39 53.23 -28.04
C LEU A 134 76.52 52.17 -28.32
N GLY A 135 76.16 51.04 -28.92
CA GLY A 135 77.09 49.96 -29.27
C GLY A 135 77.48 49.05 -28.06
N VAL A 136 76.74 49.15 -26.95
CA VAL A 136 76.94 48.32 -25.75
C VAL A 136 75.90 47.20 -25.72
N GLY A 137 76.18 46.09 -26.41
CA GLY A 137 75.30 44.93 -26.55
C GLY A 137 74.38 44.99 -27.73
N ASP A 138 73.74 43.86 -28.05
CA ASP A 138 72.72 43.71 -29.10
C ASP A 138 71.42 43.33 -28.40
N TYR A 139 70.43 44.26 -28.29
CA TYR A 139 69.12 44.03 -27.70
C TYR A 139 68.03 44.22 -28.76
N ASP A 140 67.64 43.10 -29.36
CA ASP A 140 66.57 43.05 -30.36
C ASP A 140 65.67 41.80 -30.12
N PRO A 141 64.92 41.74 -29.01
CA PRO A 141 64.07 40.58 -28.70
C PRO A 141 62.87 40.57 -29.68
N ASP A 142 62.44 39.36 -30.11
CA ASP A 142 61.24 39.12 -30.92
C ASP A 142 59.99 39.72 -30.26
N VAL A 143 59.90 39.59 -28.93
CA VAL A 143 58.85 40.18 -28.11
C VAL A 143 59.48 40.94 -26.94
N PRO A 144 59.33 42.27 -26.87
CA PRO A 144 59.76 43.05 -25.72
C PRO A 144 59.17 42.57 -24.40
N LEU A 145 59.95 42.67 -23.30
CA LEU A 145 59.52 42.21 -21.98
C LEU A 145 58.19 42.89 -21.52
N GLU A 146 58.09 44.20 -21.80
CA GLU A 146 56.85 44.96 -21.55
C GLU A 146 55.66 44.32 -22.24
N GLN A 147 55.76 43.93 -23.51
CA GLN A 147 54.67 43.30 -24.26
C GLN A 147 54.32 41.90 -23.78
N ALA A 148 55.29 41.13 -23.37
CA ALA A 148 55.09 39.79 -22.83
C ALA A 148 54.30 39.84 -21.50
N ILE A 149 54.62 40.80 -20.62
CA ILE A 149 53.93 41.00 -19.34
C ILE A 149 52.51 41.56 -19.59
N ALA A 150 52.34 42.56 -20.47
CA ALA A 150 51.03 43.09 -20.83
C ALA A 150 50.11 42.01 -21.42
N ALA A 151 50.65 41.10 -22.26
CA ALA A 151 49.85 39.97 -22.77
C ALA A 151 49.44 39.02 -21.68
N ALA A 152 50.30 38.72 -20.69
CA ALA A 152 49.95 37.88 -19.56
C ALA A 152 48.90 38.53 -18.63
N SER A 153 49.00 39.84 -18.37
CA SER A 153 47.98 40.59 -17.61
C SER A 153 46.64 40.54 -18.31
N LYS A 154 46.60 40.76 -19.61
CA LYS A 154 45.39 40.78 -20.42
C LYS A 154 44.69 39.38 -20.45
N GLU A 155 45.44 38.31 -20.45
CA GLU A 155 44.88 36.96 -20.41
C GLU A 155 44.17 36.64 -19.05
N LEU A 156 44.57 37.34 -17.99
CA LEU A 156 43.97 37.23 -16.67
C LEU A 156 42.72 38.12 -16.51
N ASP A 157 42.46 39.12 -17.36
CA ASP A 157 41.34 40.02 -17.25
C ASP A 157 39.96 39.35 -17.10
N PRO A 158 39.61 38.32 -17.86
CA PRO A 158 38.31 37.68 -17.76
C PRO A 158 38.19 36.71 -16.56
N VAL A 159 39.29 36.38 -15.88
CA VAL A 159 39.32 35.33 -14.85
C VAL A 159 38.55 35.73 -13.58
N PRO A 160 38.70 36.94 -13.00
CA PRO A 160 37.93 37.37 -11.84
C PRO A 160 36.41 37.31 -12.06
N ASP A 161 35.95 37.78 -13.23
CA ASP A 161 34.51 37.77 -13.58
C ASP A 161 33.99 36.32 -13.75
N GLY A 162 34.78 35.45 -14.35
CA GLY A 162 34.47 34.04 -14.46
C GLY A 162 34.36 33.33 -13.08
N LEU A 163 35.29 33.70 -12.16
CA LEU A 163 35.25 33.18 -10.80
C LEU A 163 34.03 33.69 -10.01
N ARG A 164 33.69 34.98 -10.14
CA ARG A 164 32.46 35.53 -9.52
C ARG A 164 31.22 34.82 -10.04
N GLN A 165 31.10 34.65 -11.37
CA GLN A 165 29.98 33.95 -11.98
C GLN A 165 29.87 32.49 -11.48
N MET A 166 31.01 31.80 -11.28
CA MET A 166 31.05 30.46 -10.72
C MET A 166 30.58 30.45 -9.27
N GLY A 167 31.00 31.42 -8.45
CA GLY A 167 30.54 31.58 -7.08
C GLY A 167 29.04 31.83 -6.97
N ASP A 168 28.51 32.73 -7.85
CA ASP A 168 27.06 32.99 -7.96
C ASP A 168 26.28 31.70 -8.29
N GLY A 169 26.79 30.89 -9.24
CA GLY A 169 26.20 29.60 -9.59
C GLY A 169 26.19 28.60 -8.43
N LEU A 170 27.23 28.61 -7.57
CA LEU A 170 27.27 27.78 -6.35
C LEU A 170 26.22 28.25 -5.32
N HIS A 171 26.04 29.54 -5.13
CA HIS A 171 24.99 30.09 -4.26
C HIS A 171 23.58 29.78 -4.80
N GLU A 172 23.37 29.88 -6.11
CA GLU A 172 22.10 29.51 -6.74
C GLU A 172 21.82 28.02 -6.52
N THR A 173 22.83 27.15 -6.67
CA THR A 173 22.72 25.73 -6.36
C THR A 173 22.34 25.49 -4.90
N SER A 174 22.98 26.20 -3.96
CA SER A 174 22.63 26.14 -2.54
C SER A 174 21.17 26.54 -2.27
N ASN A 175 20.66 27.58 -2.94
CA ASN A 175 19.26 27.99 -2.85
C ASN A 175 18.30 26.94 -3.42
N HIS A 176 18.67 26.28 -4.51
CA HIS A 176 17.89 25.17 -5.06
C HIS A 176 17.82 24.00 -4.08
N LEU A 177 18.95 23.65 -3.41
CA LEU A 177 18.96 22.60 -2.38
C LEU A 177 18.03 22.95 -1.20
N GLN A 178 17.92 24.23 -0.84
CA GLN A 178 16.96 24.68 0.18
C GLN A 178 15.51 24.40 -0.22
N SER A 179 15.17 24.64 -1.49
CA SER A 179 13.83 24.35 -2.02
C SER A 179 13.53 22.86 -2.02
N ILE A 180 14.54 22.04 -2.42
CA ILE A 180 14.44 20.57 -2.37
C ILE A 180 14.25 20.10 -0.93
N GLN A 181 15.00 20.66 0.03
CA GLN A 181 14.86 20.34 1.44
C GLN A 181 13.44 20.60 1.96
N GLY A 182 12.82 21.72 1.53
CA GLY A 182 11.41 22.00 1.83
C GLY A 182 10.47 20.91 1.30
N GLY A 183 10.70 20.46 0.05
CA GLY A 183 9.94 19.33 -0.53
C GLY A 183 10.16 18.00 0.19
N VAL A 184 11.39 17.71 0.62
CA VAL A 184 11.72 16.51 1.40
C VAL A 184 11.02 16.51 2.77
N ASN A 185 10.96 17.66 3.45
CA ASN A 185 10.24 17.76 4.72
C ASN A 185 8.73 17.50 4.55
N LEU A 186 8.10 18.09 3.52
CA LEU A 186 6.69 17.83 3.19
C LEU A 186 6.46 16.35 2.85
N MET A 187 7.39 15.73 2.11
CA MET A 187 7.33 14.28 1.84
C MET A 187 7.37 13.47 3.13
N GLY A 188 8.23 13.84 4.09
CA GLY A 188 8.28 13.19 5.39
C GLY A 188 6.95 13.27 6.16
N GLU A 189 6.28 14.44 6.13
CA GLU A 189 4.96 14.61 6.74
C GLU A 189 3.90 13.71 6.09
N HIS A 190 3.86 13.65 4.76
CA HIS A 190 2.93 12.79 4.02
C HIS A 190 3.19 11.30 4.25
N ILE A 191 4.45 10.88 4.36
CA ILE A 191 4.81 9.50 4.69
C ILE A 191 4.27 9.12 6.08
N LEU A 192 4.38 10.00 7.07
CA LEU A 192 3.80 9.77 8.41
C LEU A 192 2.27 9.71 8.39
N GLU A 193 1.61 10.47 7.52
CA GLU A 193 0.16 10.42 7.33
C GLU A 193 -0.26 9.08 6.71
N ILE A 194 0.44 8.63 5.65
CA ILE A 194 0.23 7.31 5.05
C ILE A 194 0.42 6.20 6.10
N GLY A 195 1.43 6.30 6.96
CA GLY A 195 1.63 5.35 8.06
C GLY A 195 0.41 5.21 8.96
N LYS A 196 -0.20 6.34 9.38
CA LYS A 196 -1.43 6.34 10.19
C LYS A 196 -2.63 5.74 9.47
N ASP A 197 -2.73 5.96 8.15
CA ASP A 197 -3.80 5.39 7.35
C ASP A 197 -3.65 3.87 7.22
N VAL A 198 -2.42 3.37 7.07
CA VAL A 198 -2.11 1.94 7.04
C VAL A 198 -2.40 1.29 8.39
N ASP A 199 -2.02 1.91 9.52
CA ASP A 199 -2.36 1.44 10.86
C ASP A 199 -3.88 1.36 11.07
N SER A 200 -4.61 2.38 10.59
CA SER A 200 -6.07 2.41 10.65
C SER A 200 -6.71 1.30 9.83
N ALA A 201 -6.18 1.04 8.64
CA ALA A 201 -6.61 -0.06 7.77
C ALA A 201 -6.34 -1.42 8.43
N ASN A 202 -5.19 -1.59 9.08
CA ASN A 202 -4.85 -2.82 9.80
C ASN A 202 -5.82 -3.08 10.97
N ALA A 203 -6.19 -2.05 11.73
CA ALA A 203 -7.20 -2.16 12.78
C ALA A 203 -8.58 -2.58 12.24
N VAL A 204 -8.98 -2.09 11.06
CA VAL A 204 -10.22 -2.49 10.39
C VAL A 204 -10.16 -3.96 9.95
N ILE A 205 -9.05 -4.40 9.35
CA ILE A 205 -8.85 -5.80 8.94
C ILE A 205 -8.93 -6.73 10.16
N ALA A 206 -8.27 -6.40 11.26
CA ALA A 206 -8.34 -7.17 12.51
C ALA A 206 -9.79 -7.30 13.01
N GLY A 207 -10.55 -6.19 13.02
CA GLY A 207 -11.97 -6.22 13.39
C GLY A 207 -12.84 -7.06 12.45
N GLN A 208 -12.54 -7.09 11.15
CA GLN A 208 -13.23 -7.97 10.19
C GLN A 208 -12.91 -9.44 10.42
N THR A 209 -11.67 -9.77 10.75
CA THR A 209 -11.25 -11.14 11.09
C THR A 209 -12.03 -11.68 12.29
N ASP A 210 -12.18 -10.88 13.35
CA ASP A 210 -12.98 -11.25 14.53
C ASP A 210 -14.46 -11.54 14.15
N VAL A 211 -15.05 -10.73 13.28
CA VAL A 211 -16.41 -10.92 12.78
C VAL A 211 -16.54 -12.22 11.99
N VAL A 212 -15.58 -12.52 11.10
CA VAL A 212 -15.57 -13.76 10.30
C VAL A 212 -15.47 -14.97 11.22
N GLN A 213 -14.58 -14.97 12.20
CA GLN A 213 -14.44 -16.06 13.17
C GLN A 213 -15.72 -16.27 13.99
N ALA A 214 -16.36 -15.18 14.45
CA ALA A 214 -17.63 -15.27 15.16
C ALA A 214 -18.77 -15.84 14.27
N LEU A 215 -18.76 -15.54 12.97
CA LEU A 215 -19.72 -16.11 12.02
C LEU A 215 -19.45 -17.59 11.76
N GLN A 216 -18.18 -18.00 11.59
CA GLN A 216 -17.79 -19.41 11.44
C GLN A 216 -18.25 -20.24 12.65
N GLU A 217 -18.04 -19.74 13.87
CA GLU A 217 -18.51 -20.41 15.09
C GLU A 217 -20.04 -20.56 15.10
N LYS A 218 -20.78 -19.54 14.71
CA LYS A 218 -22.25 -19.59 14.61
C LYS A 218 -22.71 -20.57 13.55
N VAL A 219 -22.09 -20.59 12.38
CA VAL A 219 -22.38 -21.54 11.30
C VAL A 219 -22.13 -22.97 11.75
N ALA A 220 -20.99 -23.24 12.41
CA ALA A 220 -20.67 -24.55 12.96
C ALA A 220 -21.71 -25.01 13.99
N LYS A 221 -22.13 -24.13 14.90
CA LYS A 221 -23.19 -24.43 15.89
C LYS A 221 -24.54 -24.70 15.22
N LEU A 222 -24.91 -23.92 14.19
CA LEU A 222 -26.14 -24.17 13.44
C LEU A 222 -26.10 -25.51 12.74
N ARG A 223 -24.99 -25.85 12.08
CA ARG A 223 -24.81 -27.14 11.39
C ARG A 223 -24.98 -28.33 12.33
N GLN A 224 -24.42 -28.26 13.54
CA GLN A 224 -24.57 -29.30 14.57
C GLN A 224 -26.04 -29.44 15.04
N ASN A 225 -26.79 -28.35 15.08
CA ASN A 225 -28.11 -28.31 15.69
C ASN A 225 -29.28 -28.46 14.72
N VAL A 226 -29.08 -28.34 13.39
CA VAL A 226 -30.17 -28.39 12.40
C VAL A 226 -30.88 -29.75 12.37
N ALA A 227 -30.16 -30.86 12.50
CA ALA A 227 -30.73 -32.20 12.39
C ALA A 227 -31.62 -32.58 13.59
N HIS A 228 -31.35 -32.05 14.79
CA HIS A 228 -32.04 -32.47 16.01
C HIS A 228 -33.49 -32.01 16.08
N PRO A 229 -33.84 -30.72 15.94
CA PRO A 229 -35.23 -30.27 16.00
C PRO A 229 -36.08 -30.82 14.84
N MET A 230 -35.51 -30.97 13.64
CA MET A 230 -36.23 -31.56 12.50
C MET A 230 -36.65 -33.02 12.77
N ARG A 231 -35.79 -33.81 13.38
CA ARG A 231 -36.14 -35.19 13.79
C ARG A 231 -37.22 -35.20 14.86
N VAL A 232 -37.18 -34.32 15.85
CA VAL A 232 -38.20 -34.23 16.90
C VAL A 232 -39.57 -33.90 16.29
N VAL A 233 -39.64 -32.96 15.36
CA VAL A 233 -40.86 -32.63 14.64
C VAL A 233 -41.35 -33.81 13.79
N ALA A 234 -40.46 -34.51 13.08
CA ALA A 234 -40.79 -35.68 12.29
C ALA A 234 -41.39 -36.80 13.16
N TRP A 235 -40.81 -37.07 14.34
CA TRP A 235 -41.35 -38.05 15.28
C TRP A 235 -42.72 -37.63 15.79
N GLY A 236 -42.91 -36.33 16.13
CA GLY A 236 -44.22 -35.82 16.56
C GLY A 236 -45.35 -36.01 15.52
N VAL A 237 -45.03 -35.66 14.26
CA VAL A 237 -45.97 -35.86 13.15
C VAL A 237 -46.20 -37.33 12.85
N THR A 238 -45.17 -38.17 12.94
CA THR A 238 -45.25 -39.62 12.74
C THR A 238 -46.18 -40.24 13.80
N LEU A 239 -46.03 -39.90 15.08
CA LEU A 239 -46.91 -40.35 16.16
C LEU A 239 -48.36 -39.92 15.94
N LEU A 240 -48.61 -38.71 15.50
CA LEU A 240 -49.94 -38.20 15.20
C LEU A 240 -50.57 -38.96 14.02
N LEU A 241 -49.80 -39.23 12.95
CA LEU A 241 -50.28 -40.02 11.81
C LEU A 241 -50.56 -41.48 12.18
N ILE A 242 -49.72 -42.10 13.05
CA ILE A 242 -49.99 -43.46 13.60
C ILE A 242 -51.27 -43.44 14.42
N TRP A 243 -51.49 -42.44 15.26
CA TRP A 243 -52.69 -42.34 16.07
C TRP A 243 -53.97 -42.20 15.21
N ILE A 244 -53.91 -41.38 14.13
CA ILE A 244 -54.99 -41.27 13.14
C ILE A 244 -55.18 -42.63 12.43
N GLY A 245 -54.11 -43.31 12.00
CA GLY A 245 -54.19 -44.62 11.38
C GLY A 245 -54.81 -45.68 12.27
N LEU A 246 -54.49 -45.68 13.57
CA LEU A 246 -55.13 -46.57 14.57
C LEU A 246 -56.62 -46.28 14.76
N SER A 247 -57.03 -45.02 14.71
CA SER A 247 -58.46 -44.64 14.79
C SER A 247 -59.26 -45.17 13.57
N GLN A 248 -58.63 -45.31 12.39
CA GLN A 248 -59.25 -45.88 11.19
C GLN A 248 -59.47 -47.36 11.30
N LEU A 249 -58.61 -48.10 12.08
CA LEU A 249 -58.86 -49.52 12.36
C LEU A 249 -60.18 -49.74 13.09
N ALA A 250 -60.56 -48.87 14.01
CA ALA A 250 -61.86 -48.94 14.69
C ALA A 250 -63.02 -48.79 13.71
N LEU A 251 -62.89 -47.88 12.72
CA LEU A 251 -63.89 -47.72 11.63
C LEU A 251 -64.02 -48.98 10.78
N ILE A 252 -62.92 -49.61 10.44
CA ILE A 252 -62.91 -50.91 9.70
C ILE A 252 -63.62 -51.98 10.52
N GLN A 253 -63.30 -52.10 11.80
CA GLN A 253 -63.84 -53.10 12.70
C GLN A 253 -65.37 -52.91 12.84
N TRP A 254 -65.82 -51.65 12.97
CA TRP A 254 -67.26 -51.31 12.95
C TRP A 254 -67.94 -51.63 11.61
N GLY A 255 -67.25 -51.30 10.50
CA GLY A 255 -67.74 -51.65 9.15
C GLY A 255 -67.94 -53.16 8.95
N ILE A 256 -67.00 -53.94 9.39
CA ILE A 256 -67.09 -55.43 9.34
C ILE A 256 -68.17 -55.95 10.25
N SER A 257 -68.39 -55.36 11.42
CA SER A 257 -69.44 -55.79 12.36
C SER A 257 -70.87 -55.50 11.85
N LEU A 258 -71.07 -54.45 11.06
CA LEU A 258 -72.31 -54.11 10.35
C LEU A 258 -72.62 -54.98 9.13
N TRP A 259 -71.59 -55.66 8.59
CA TRP A 259 -71.73 -56.56 7.46
C TRP A 259 -72.09 -57.99 7.88
N ARG A 260 -71.71 -58.41 9.09
CA ARG A 260 -72.20 -59.65 9.67
C ARG A 260 -73.61 -59.48 10.20
#